data_4dfcf6e4e0ee5595c964707de064d9bb
#
_entry.id   4dfcf6e4e0ee5595c964707de064d9bb
#
_cell.length_a   1.000
_cell.length_b   1.000
_cell.length_c   1.000
_cell.angle_alpha   90.00
_cell.angle_beta   90.00
_cell.angle_gamma   90.00
#
_symmetry.space_group_name_H-M   'P 1'
#
loop_
_entity.id
_entity.type
_entity.pdbx_description
1 polymer ?
#
loop_
_entity_poly.entity_id
_entity_poly.type
_entity_poly.pdbx_seq_one_letter_code
_entity_poly.pdbx_strand_id
1 'polypeptide(L)'
;EFFETATWIAKFGQPLIMRRPKEMTLFPTEPKTRETFLMLFEDGQRIDLTLCPLAEKDNWHEGDSLAIILLDKDENLPPLPVASDKNYTVTVPNQHQFNDCCNEFWWVSTYVVKGLCRNELFYAVTHLYEYCQQELLRLLSWQAAWQEPEPISVGKQFKYLKNYVTP
;
A
#
# COMPACT_ATOMS: atom_id res chain seq x y z
N GLU A 1 26.42 -14.23 -1.00
CA GLU A 1 27.78 -13.65 -0.76
C GLU A 1 27.83 -12.14 -1.10
N PHE A 2 27.53 -11.71 -2.34
CA PHE A 2 27.56 -10.28 -2.72
C PHE A 2 26.61 -9.42 -1.87
N PHE A 3 25.36 -9.85 -1.67
CA PHE A 3 24.36 -9.12 -0.90
C PHE A 3 24.51 -9.24 0.63
N GLU A 4 25.33 -10.16 1.11
CA GLU A 4 25.60 -10.34 2.54
C GLU A 4 26.56 -9.27 3.10
N THR A 5 27.51 -8.79 2.26
CA THR A 5 28.54 -7.83 2.70
C THR A 5 28.05 -6.38 2.79
N ALA A 6 26.87 -6.06 2.26
CA ALA A 6 26.29 -4.74 2.19
C ALA A 6 27.20 -3.65 1.52
N THR A 7 28.39 -3.99 1.04
CA THR A 7 29.34 -3.04 0.42
C THR A 7 28.82 -2.39 -0.86
N TRP A 8 27.89 -3.06 -1.55
CA TRP A 8 27.24 -2.54 -2.75
C TRP A 8 26.30 -1.35 -2.43
N ILE A 9 25.78 -1.27 -1.21
CA ILE A 9 24.86 -0.19 -0.77
C ILE A 9 25.59 1.16 -0.80
N ALA A 10 26.87 1.20 -0.45
CA ALA A 10 27.66 2.43 -0.45
C ALA A 10 27.75 3.11 -1.83
N LYS A 11 27.44 2.39 -2.93
CA LYS A 11 27.36 2.98 -4.28
C LYS A 11 26.17 3.93 -4.46
N PHE A 12 25.14 3.81 -3.62
CA PHE A 12 23.94 4.64 -3.64
C PHE A 12 24.01 5.80 -2.63
N GLY A 13 25.03 5.84 -1.78
CA GLY A 13 25.22 6.84 -0.75
C GLY A 13 25.30 6.25 0.65
N GLN A 14 25.30 7.10 1.65
CA GLN A 14 25.29 6.71 3.07
C GLN A 14 23.84 6.44 3.52
N PRO A 15 23.50 5.22 3.97
CA PRO A 15 22.18 4.94 4.47
C PRO A 15 21.94 5.58 5.85
N LEU A 16 20.83 6.30 6.01
CA LEU A 16 20.30 6.76 7.30
C LEU A 16 19.55 5.64 8.03
N ILE A 17 18.71 4.92 7.29
CA ILE A 17 17.90 3.83 7.82
C ILE A 17 17.95 2.67 6.83
N MET A 18 18.20 1.49 7.35
CA MET A 18 18.11 0.26 6.58
C MET A 18 17.34 -0.78 7.37
N ARG A 19 16.41 -1.46 6.67
CA ARG A 19 15.67 -2.60 7.21
C ARG A 19 15.83 -3.80 6.28
N ARG A 20 16.06 -4.96 6.89
CA ARG A 20 16.02 -6.26 6.22
C ARG A 20 14.90 -7.09 6.85
N PRO A 21 13.69 -7.07 6.27
CA PRO A 21 12.52 -7.74 6.87
C PRO A 21 12.73 -9.23 7.12
N LYS A 22 13.58 -9.91 6.33
CA LYS A 22 13.96 -11.31 6.53
C LYS A 22 14.59 -11.58 7.91
N GLU A 23 15.27 -10.59 8.49
CA GLU A 23 15.91 -10.66 9.80
C GLU A 23 14.98 -10.24 10.94
N MET A 24 13.76 -9.78 10.61
CA MET A 24 12.80 -9.26 11.60
C MET A 24 11.82 -10.34 12.04
N THR A 25 11.53 -10.35 13.34
CA THR A 25 10.53 -11.28 13.92
C THR A 25 9.11 -10.69 13.92
N LEU A 26 8.98 -9.37 14.10
CA LEU A 26 7.67 -8.70 14.13
C LEU A 26 7.13 -8.35 12.75
N PHE A 27 8.03 -8.08 11.79
CA PHE A 27 7.66 -7.65 10.43
C PHE A 27 8.49 -8.43 9.40
N PRO A 28 8.31 -9.76 9.30
CA PRO A 28 9.06 -10.59 8.35
C PRO A 28 8.64 -10.29 6.90
N THR A 29 9.51 -10.60 5.94
CA THR A 29 9.15 -10.61 4.51
C THR A 29 8.33 -11.86 4.20
N GLU A 30 7.27 -11.68 3.42
CA GLU A 30 6.55 -12.77 2.77
C GLU A 30 6.54 -12.54 1.25
N PRO A 31 6.79 -13.57 0.43
CA PRO A 31 7.25 -14.91 0.82
C PRO A 31 8.71 -14.90 1.32
N LYS A 32 9.05 -15.82 2.23
CA LYS A 32 10.40 -15.95 2.84
C LYS A 32 11.51 -16.29 1.85
N THR A 33 11.16 -16.67 0.63
CA THR A 33 12.09 -16.95 -0.47
C THR A 33 12.76 -15.70 -1.02
N ARG A 34 12.14 -14.52 -0.81
CA ARG A 34 12.63 -13.23 -1.28
C ARG A 34 13.51 -12.56 -0.25
N GLU A 35 14.50 -11.79 -0.72
CA GLU A 35 15.37 -10.96 0.11
C GLU A 35 15.07 -9.50 -0.17
N THR A 36 14.62 -8.75 0.85
CA THR A 36 14.23 -7.34 0.71
C THR A 36 15.14 -6.44 1.52
N PHE A 37 15.57 -5.34 0.90
CA PHE A 37 16.32 -4.25 1.51
C PHE A 37 15.49 -2.97 1.37
N LEU A 38 15.09 -2.39 2.49
CA LEU A 38 14.39 -1.10 2.54
C LEU A 38 15.40 -0.06 3.03
N MET A 39 15.77 0.88 2.18
CA MET A 39 16.87 1.80 2.43
C MET A 39 16.42 3.25 2.24
N LEU A 40 16.72 4.11 3.21
CA LEU A 40 16.62 5.56 3.12
C LEU A 40 18.01 6.15 3.26
N PHE A 41 18.41 7.00 2.31
CA PHE A 41 19.75 7.59 2.25
C PHE A 41 19.76 9.04 2.78
N GLU A 42 20.96 9.57 3.10
CA GLU A 42 21.15 10.94 3.64
C GLU A 42 20.64 12.04 2.71
N ASP A 43 20.65 11.81 1.40
CA ASP A 43 20.12 12.72 0.38
C ASP A 43 18.60 12.71 0.25
N GLY A 44 17.92 11.91 1.09
CA GLY A 44 16.46 11.73 1.09
C GLY A 44 15.96 10.73 0.06
N GLN A 45 16.82 10.10 -0.73
CA GLN A 45 16.39 9.05 -1.67
C GLN A 45 16.03 7.77 -0.91
N ARG A 46 14.98 7.09 -1.37
CA ARG A 46 14.55 5.80 -0.86
C ARG A 46 14.65 4.74 -1.95
N ILE A 47 15.27 3.62 -1.60
CA ILE A 47 15.36 2.45 -2.46
C ILE A 47 14.79 1.24 -1.70
N ASP A 48 13.75 0.64 -2.25
CA ASP A 48 13.20 -0.63 -1.80
C ASP A 48 13.61 -1.69 -2.84
N LEU A 49 14.62 -2.49 -2.51
CA LEU A 49 15.17 -3.53 -3.38
C LEU A 49 14.69 -4.91 -2.91
N THR A 50 14.04 -5.66 -3.78
CA THR A 50 13.69 -7.05 -3.51
C THR A 50 14.36 -7.97 -4.52
N LEU A 51 15.11 -8.93 -4.03
CA LEU A 51 15.68 -10.01 -4.81
C LEU A 51 14.67 -11.15 -4.88
N CYS A 52 14.26 -11.48 -6.09
CA CYS A 52 13.29 -12.53 -6.35
C CYS A 52 14.02 -13.75 -6.96
N PRO A 53 13.80 -14.99 -6.46
CA PRO A 53 14.36 -16.18 -7.07
C PRO A 53 13.89 -16.33 -8.53
N LEU A 54 14.75 -16.83 -9.40
CA LEU A 54 14.39 -17.05 -10.82
C LEU A 54 13.19 -18.00 -11.00
N ALA A 55 12.97 -18.91 -10.05
CA ALA A 55 11.79 -19.77 -10.05
C ALA A 55 10.46 -19.02 -9.92
N GLU A 56 10.49 -17.77 -9.42
CA GLU A 56 9.32 -16.90 -9.26
C GLU A 56 9.22 -15.82 -10.34
N LYS A 57 10.03 -15.91 -11.40
CA LYS A 57 10.14 -14.89 -12.45
C LYS A 57 8.81 -14.54 -13.15
N ASP A 58 7.88 -15.48 -13.22
CA ASP A 58 6.61 -15.27 -13.90
C ASP A 58 5.61 -14.46 -13.04
N ASN A 59 5.85 -14.38 -11.73
CA ASN A 59 4.97 -13.70 -10.76
C ASN A 59 5.70 -12.60 -9.95
N TRP A 60 6.86 -12.13 -10.39
CA TRP A 60 7.66 -11.19 -9.62
C TRP A 60 6.95 -9.87 -9.31
N HIS A 61 6.10 -9.41 -10.21
CA HIS A 61 5.36 -8.13 -10.08
C HIS A 61 4.05 -8.25 -9.29
N GLU A 62 3.64 -9.47 -8.91
CA GLU A 62 2.42 -9.74 -8.10
C GLU A 62 1.13 -9.10 -8.65
N GLY A 63 1.06 -8.89 -9.98
CA GLY A 63 -0.08 -8.24 -10.62
C GLY A 63 -0.12 -6.72 -10.46
N ASP A 64 0.95 -6.08 -9.98
CA ASP A 64 1.02 -4.62 -9.91
C ASP A 64 1.00 -4.02 -11.32
N SER A 65 -0.04 -3.25 -11.59
CA SER A 65 -0.23 -2.60 -12.90
C SER A 65 0.72 -1.43 -13.16
N LEU A 66 1.51 -0.99 -12.16
CA LEU A 66 2.54 0.04 -12.30
C LEU A 66 3.94 -0.53 -12.53
N ALA A 67 4.07 -1.88 -12.54
CA ALA A 67 5.36 -2.53 -12.77
C ALA A 67 5.84 -2.31 -14.21
N ILE A 68 7.14 -2.05 -14.36
CA ILE A 68 7.83 -1.96 -15.65
C ILE A 68 9.13 -2.78 -15.63
N ILE A 69 9.51 -3.35 -16.76
CA ILE A 69 10.81 -4.00 -16.95
C ILE A 69 11.80 -2.93 -17.42
N LEU A 70 12.81 -2.64 -16.60
CA LEU A 70 13.87 -1.70 -16.97
C LEU A 70 14.99 -2.37 -17.76
N LEU A 71 15.27 -3.64 -17.44
CA LEU A 71 16.33 -4.41 -18.10
C LEU A 71 16.03 -5.91 -17.99
N ASP A 72 16.02 -6.59 -19.12
CA ASP A 72 15.97 -8.05 -19.24
C ASP A 72 17.17 -8.49 -20.07
N LYS A 73 18.26 -8.92 -19.40
CA LYS A 73 19.50 -9.31 -20.06
C LYS A 73 19.41 -10.65 -20.80
N ASP A 74 18.56 -11.51 -20.31
CA ASP A 74 18.45 -12.89 -20.78
C ASP A 74 17.19 -13.10 -21.66
N GLU A 75 16.42 -12.04 -21.88
CA GLU A 75 15.18 -12.02 -22.66
C GLU A 75 14.20 -13.13 -22.25
N ASN A 76 14.09 -13.36 -20.94
CA ASN A 76 13.33 -14.48 -20.39
C ASN A 76 12.21 -14.07 -19.41
N LEU A 77 11.97 -12.78 -19.23
CA LEU A 77 10.85 -12.29 -18.43
C LEU A 77 9.54 -12.26 -19.24
N PRO A 78 8.40 -12.56 -18.61
CA PRO A 78 7.12 -12.44 -19.31
C PRO A 78 6.86 -10.97 -19.68
N PRO A 79 6.26 -10.71 -20.87
CA PRO A 79 5.92 -9.35 -21.28
C PRO A 79 4.89 -8.74 -20.32
N LEU A 80 5.11 -7.50 -19.93
CA LEU A 80 4.15 -6.75 -19.11
C LEU A 80 3.25 -5.87 -19.97
N PRO A 81 1.98 -5.66 -19.60
CA PRO A 81 1.15 -4.64 -20.19
C PRO A 81 1.73 -3.24 -19.91
N VAL A 82 1.28 -2.26 -20.67
CA VAL A 82 1.65 -0.86 -20.42
C VAL A 82 1.26 -0.47 -19.00
N ALA A 83 2.21 0.10 -18.26
CA ALA A 83 1.99 0.51 -16.88
C ALA A 83 0.83 1.51 -16.78
N SER A 84 -0.06 1.29 -15.83
CA SER A 84 -1.24 2.12 -15.59
C SER A 84 -1.66 2.06 -14.12
N ASP A 85 -2.39 3.06 -13.67
CA ASP A 85 -2.92 3.12 -12.30
C ASP A 85 -4.31 2.46 -12.14
N LYS A 86 -4.72 1.62 -13.09
CA LYS A 86 -6.02 0.95 -13.10
C LYS A 86 -6.37 0.20 -11.81
N ASN A 87 -5.36 -0.35 -11.12
CA ASN A 87 -5.55 -1.06 -9.85
C ASN A 87 -5.93 -0.13 -8.69
N TYR A 88 -5.78 1.18 -8.87
CA TYR A 88 -6.10 2.20 -7.87
C TYR A 88 -7.35 3.01 -8.24
N THR A 89 -8.01 2.64 -9.34
CA THR A 89 -9.24 3.30 -9.79
C THR A 89 -10.40 2.96 -8.84
N VAL A 90 -11.15 3.98 -8.48
CA VAL A 90 -12.32 3.83 -7.61
C VAL A 90 -13.43 3.11 -8.36
N THR A 91 -13.85 1.96 -7.84
CA THR A 91 -15.04 1.25 -8.35
C THR A 91 -16.27 1.80 -7.64
N VAL A 92 -17.19 2.36 -8.42
CA VAL A 92 -18.48 2.86 -7.91
C VAL A 92 -19.28 1.69 -7.33
N PRO A 93 -19.80 1.81 -6.08
CA PRO A 93 -20.49 0.73 -5.41
C PRO A 93 -21.89 0.48 -6.00
N ASN A 94 -22.38 -0.74 -5.86
CA ASN A 94 -23.80 -0.99 -5.95
C ASN A 94 -24.50 -0.59 -4.64
N GLN A 95 -25.86 -0.60 -4.63
CA GLN A 95 -26.65 -0.20 -3.47
C GLN A 95 -26.36 -1.02 -2.21
N HIS A 96 -26.10 -2.32 -2.36
CA HIS A 96 -25.77 -3.19 -1.20
C HIS A 96 -24.43 -2.80 -0.60
N GLN A 97 -23.40 -2.65 -1.41
CA GLN A 97 -22.07 -2.24 -0.96
C GLN A 97 -22.10 -0.86 -0.26
N PHE A 98 -22.87 0.08 -0.79
CA PHE A 98 -23.05 1.38 -0.16
C PHE A 98 -23.73 1.25 1.21
N ASN A 99 -24.81 0.47 1.29
CA ASN A 99 -25.52 0.24 2.55
C ASN A 99 -24.62 -0.47 3.58
N ASP A 100 -23.85 -1.47 3.16
CA ASP A 100 -22.92 -2.18 4.04
C ASP A 100 -21.87 -1.24 4.62
N CYS A 101 -21.27 -0.40 3.80
CA CYS A 101 -20.29 0.60 4.24
C CYS A 101 -20.89 1.59 5.25
N CYS A 102 -22.10 2.10 5.00
CA CYS A 102 -22.79 2.99 5.93
C CYS A 102 -23.13 2.27 7.25
N ASN A 103 -23.63 1.03 7.16
CA ASN A 103 -23.96 0.24 8.33
C ASN A 103 -22.74 -0.07 9.18
N GLU A 104 -21.62 -0.42 8.55
CA GLU A 104 -20.35 -0.69 9.25
C GLU A 104 -19.85 0.57 9.95
N PHE A 105 -19.84 1.71 9.27
CA PHE A 105 -19.46 2.99 9.88
C PHE A 105 -20.28 3.28 11.16
N TRP A 106 -21.59 3.16 11.09
CA TRP A 106 -22.47 3.43 12.23
C TRP A 106 -22.33 2.37 13.32
N TRP A 107 -22.21 1.12 12.96
CA TRP A 107 -22.03 0.02 13.91
C TRP A 107 -20.74 0.18 14.71
N VAL A 108 -19.61 0.41 14.04
CA VAL A 108 -18.32 0.54 14.71
C VAL A 108 -18.23 1.86 15.49
N SER A 109 -18.90 2.93 15.05
CA SER A 109 -18.96 4.20 15.83
C SER A 109 -19.52 3.99 17.24
N THR A 110 -20.40 3.00 17.44
CA THR A 110 -20.88 2.64 18.79
C THR A 110 -19.78 2.08 19.69
N TYR A 111 -18.75 1.44 19.10
CA TYR A 111 -17.60 0.95 19.87
C TYR A 111 -16.68 2.09 20.31
N VAL A 112 -16.57 3.14 19.49
CA VAL A 112 -15.86 4.37 19.88
C VAL A 112 -16.55 5.00 21.10
N VAL A 113 -17.86 5.20 21.04
CA VAL A 113 -18.64 5.73 22.18
C VAL A 113 -18.51 4.84 23.42
N LYS A 114 -18.66 3.54 23.25
CA LYS A 114 -18.51 2.57 24.36
C LYS A 114 -17.13 2.66 25.02
N GLY A 115 -16.06 2.75 24.22
CA GLY A 115 -14.70 2.90 24.71
C GLY A 115 -14.51 4.18 25.52
N LEU A 116 -15.02 5.31 25.01
CA LEU A 116 -14.97 6.59 25.71
C LEU A 116 -15.75 6.55 27.04
N CYS A 117 -16.97 6.00 27.05
CA CYS A 117 -17.79 5.87 28.26
C CYS A 117 -17.14 4.97 29.34
N ARG A 118 -16.30 4.01 28.93
CA ARG A 118 -15.59 3.10 29.85
C ARG A 118 -14.18 3.55 30.20
N ASN A 119 -13.76 4.72 29.72
CA ASN A 119 -12.39 5.24 29.86
C ASN A 119 -11.33 4.31 29.21
N GLU A 120 -11.71 3.63 28.15
CA GLU A 120 -10.87 2.74 27.35
C GLU A 120 -10.35 3.50 26.11
N LEU A 121 -9.53 4.52 26.32
CA LEU A 121 -9.15 5.48 25.26
C LEU A 121 -8.52 4.81 24.05
N PHE A 122 -7.57 3.89 24.24
CA PHE A 122 -6.90 3.23 23.13
C PHE A 122 -7.85 2.34 22.32
N TYR A 123 -8.79 1.68 22.96
CA TYR A 123 -9.85 0.93 22.29
C TYR A 123 -10.70 1.86 21.40
N ALA A 124 -11.12 3.02 21.91
CA ALA A 124 -11.90 3.98 21.15
C ALA A 124 -11.12 4.55 19.95
N VAL A 125 -9.85 4.94 20.16
CA VAL A 125 -8.97 5.48 19.13
C VAL A 125 -8.71 4.45 18.02
N THR A 126 -8.45 3.21 18.35
CA THR A 126 -8.27 2.12 17.38
C THR A 126 -9.52 1.97 16.49
N HIS A 127 -10.72 1.89 17.11
CA HIS A 127 -11.95 1.75 16.32
C HIS A 127 -12.24 2.99 15.44
N LEU A 128 -11.90 4.18 15.92
CA LEU A 128 -12.06 5.41 15.15
C LEU A 128 -11.15 5.43 13.90
N TYR A 129 -9.86 5.15 14.07
CA TYR A 129 -8.88 5.33 13.00
C TYR A 129 -8.72 4.11 12.11
N GLU A 130 -8.86 2.89 12.62
CA GLU A 130 -8.67 1.69 11.80
C GLU A 130 -9.96 1.27 11.07
N TYR A 131 -11.13 1.57 11.63
CA TYR A 131 -12.40 1.12 11.05
C TYR A 131 -13.26 2.29 10.56
N CYS A 132 -13.73 3.18 11.45
CA CYS A 132 -14.63 4.27 11.03
C CYS A 132 -14.00 5.15 9.97
N GLN A 133 -12.74 5.53 10.12
CA GLN A 133 -12.03 6.35 9.15
C GLN A 133 -11.94 5.66 7.77
N GLN A 134 -11.71 4.35 7.72
CA GLN A 134 -11.63 3.63 6.46
C GLN A 134 -12.94 3.67 5.68
N GLU A 135 -14.07 3.46 6.37
CA GLU A 135 -15.39 3.52 5.73
C GLU A 135 -15.75 4.96 5.30
N LEU A 136 -15.37 5.97 6.09
CA LEU A 136 -15.54 7.37 5.71
C LEU A 136 -14.73 7.71 4.45
N LEU A 137 -13.46 7.33 4.40
CA LEU A 137 -12.60 7.58 3.23
C LEU A 137 -13.10 6.84 1.98
N ARG A 138 -13.67 5.64 2.17
CA ARG A 138 -14.34 4.88 1.11
C ARG A 138 -15.56 5.63 0.56
N LEU A 139 -16.45 6.13 1.42
CA LEU A 139 -17.61 6.92 1.04
C LEU A 139 -17.21 8.20 0.30
N LEU A 140 -16.20 8.91 0.80
CA LEU A 140 -15.68 10.11 0.13
C LEU A 140 -15.08 9.80 -1.25
N SER A 141 -14.42 8.66 -1.38
CA SER A 141 -13.88 8.21 -2.68
C SER A 141 -15.00 7.91 -3.68
N TRP A 142 -16.07 7.28 -3.24
CA TRP A 142 -17.25 7.03 -4.08
C TRP A 142 -17.96 8.33 -4.46
N GLN A 143 -18.12 9.25 -3.51
CA GLN A 143 -18.68 10.58 -3.78
C GLN A 143 -17.86 11.31 -4.84
N ALA A 144 -16.53 11.31 -4.70
CA ALA A 144 -15.63 11.91 -5.67
C ALA A 144 -15.79 11.25 -7.07
N ALA A 145 -15.83 9.92 -7.13
CA ALA A 145 -15.99 9.20 -8.39
C ALA A 145 -17.35 9.44 -9.07
N TRP A 146 -18.41 9.72 -8.32
CA TRP A 146 -19.70 10.09 -8.91
C TRP A 146 -19.75 11.51 -9.49
N GLN A 147 -18.86 12.38 -9.04
CA GLN A 147 -18.79 13.77 -9.50
C GLN A 147 -17.93 13.94 -10.75
N GLU A 148 -17.05 12.97 -11.03
CA GLU A 148 -16.14 13.00 -12.15
C GLU A 148 -16.70 12.22 -13.36
N PRO A 149 -16.57 12.75 -14.60
CA PRO A 149 -17.05 12.07 -15.80
C PRO A 149 -16.22 10.85 -16.18
N GLU A 150 -14.96 10.83 -15.78
CA GLU A 150 -14.01 9.75 -16.06
C GLU A 150 -13.63 9.01 -14.77
N PRO A 151 -13.25 7.73 -14.86
CA PRO A 151 -12.77 6.97 -13.70
C PRO A 151 -11.58 7.66 -13.03
N ILE A 152 -11.63 7.84 -11.72
CA ILE A 152 -10.57 8.48 -10.94
C ILE A 152 -9.77 7.47 -10.13
N SER A 153 -8.51 7.81 -9.86
CA SER A 153 -7.65 7.09 -8.94
C SER A 153 -7.35 7.97 -7.71
N VAL A 154 -7.74 7.49 -6.54
CA VAL A 154 -7.41 8.16 -5.27
C VAL A 154 -6.05 7.74 -4.72
N GLY A 155 -5.34 6.86 -5.43
CA GLY A 155 -4.02 6.35 -5.06
C GLY A 155 -4.03 5.41 -3.85
N LYS A 156 -2.88 4.79 -3.58
CA LYS A 156 -2.71 3.92 -2.42
C LYS A 156 -2.96 4.70 -1.12
N GLN A 157 -3.76 4.14 -0.21
CA GLN A 157 -4.12 4.76 1.07
C GLN A 157 -4.74 6.16 0.91
N PHE A 158 -5.56 6.33 -0.14
CA PHE A 158 -6.30 7.58 -0.41
C PHE A 158 -5.43 8.83 -0.55
N LYS A 159 -4.13 8.69 -0.88
CA LYS A 159 -3.15 9.79 -0.90
C LYS A 159 -3.51 10.96 -1.82
N TYR A 160 -4.36 10.71 -2.83
CA TYR A 160 -4.82 11.74 -3.79
C TYR A 160 -6.27 12.17 -3.56
N LEU A 161 -6.99 11.58 -2.61
CA LEU A 161 -8.41 11.88 -2.37
C LEU A 161 -8.67 13.37 -2.13
N LYS A 162 -7.74 14.05 -1.45
CA LYS A 162 -7.84 15.51 -1.21
C LYS A 162 -7.98 16.36 -2.48
N ASN A 163 -7.61 15.82 -3.65
CA ASN A 163 -7.70 16.56 -4.91
C ASN A 163 -9.12 16.59 -5.47
N TYR A 164 -10.01 15.74 -4.93
CA TYR A 164 -11.38 15.53 -5.40
C TYR A 164 -12.43 15.94 -4.37
N VAL A 165 -12.04 16.12 -3.10
CA VAL A 165 -12.96 16.55 -2.05
C VAL A 165 -12.62 17.98 -1.63
N THR A 166 -13.62 18.85 -1.65
CA THR A 166 -13.49 20.20 -1.08
C THR A 166 -13.72 20.14 0.43
N PRO A 167 -12.99 20.94 1.23
CA PRO A 167 -13.22 21.05 2.68
C PRO A 167 -14.62 21.56 2.99
#